data_a88f6a64ef6e8b8148123b197d109c2a
#
_entry.id   a88f6a64ef6e8b8148123b197d109c2a
#
_cell.length_a   1.000
_cell.length_b   1.000
_cell.length_c   1.000
_cell.angle_alpha   90.00
_cell.angle_beta   90.00
_cell.angle_gamma   90.00
#
_symmetry.space_group_name_H-M   'P 1'
#
loop_
_entity.id
_entity.type
_entity.pdbx_description
1 polymer ?
#
loop_
_entity_poly.entity_id
_entity_poly.type
_entity_poly.pdbx_seq_one_letter_code
_entity_poly.pdbx_strand_id
1 'polypeptide(L)'
;MWEEKNNQLYKKFEFKNFSEAFGFMTRVAIEAEKMNHHPLWTNVYNSVEFWLSTHDAGDIVTEKDHKLAAKIDGLIKVAHS
;
A
#
# COMPACT_ATOMS: atom_id res chain seq x y z
N MET A 1 5.82 10.05 -0.52
CA MET A 1 5.87 9.81 -1.97
C MET A 1 6.42 8.42 -2.26
N TRP A 2 5.83 7.75 -3.23
CA TRP A 2 6.28 6.40 -3.58
C TRP A 2 7.63 6.45 -4.26
N GLU A 3 8.52 5.53 -3.86
CA GLU A 3 9.83 5.37 -4.48
C GLU A 3 9.83 4.10 -5.31
N GLU A 4 10.42 4.16 -6.51
CA GLU A 4 10.56 2.95 -7.32
C GLU A 4 12.00 2.48 -7.20
N LYS A 5 12.18 1.30 -6.61
CA LYS A 5 13.49 0.69 -6.49
C LYS A 5 13.35 -0.82 -6.43
N ASN A 6 14.34 -1.53 -6.96
CA ASN A 6 14.34 -3.00 -7.01
C ASN A 6 13.06 -3.54 -7.66
N ASN A 7 12.56 -2.83 -8.69
CA ASN A 7 11.36 -3.21 -9.45
C ASN A 7 10.09 -3.22 -8.61
N GLN A 8 10.04 -2.39 -7.55
CA GLN A 8 8.88 -2.27 -6.68
C GLN A 8 8.62 -0.80 -6.36
N LEU A 9 7.35 -0.47 -6.15
CA LEU A 9 6.99 0.82 -5.57
C LEU A 9 7.00 0.66 -4.06
N TYR A 10 7.72 1.52 -3.37
CA TYR A 10 7.87 1.46 -1.91
C TYR A 10 7.38 2.72 -1.25
N LYS A 11 6.66 2.59 -0.13
CA LYS A 11 6.30 3.72 0.72
C LYS A 11 6.04 3.23 2.13
N LYS A 12 6.44 4.07 3.11
CA LYS A 12 6.19 3.81 4.52
C LYS A 12 5.22 4.88 5.05
N PHE A 13 4.27 4.43 5.85
CA PHE A 13 3.32 5.32 6.53
C PHE A 13 3.45 5.13 8.03
N GLU A 14 3.29 6.24 8.78
CA GLU A 14 3.26 6.17 10.23
C GLU A 14 1.96 6.78 10.74
N PHE A 15 1.41 6.16 11.76
CA PHE A 15 0.12 6.54 12.34
C PHE A 15 0.29 6.88 13.81
N LYS A 16 -0.78 7.31 14.44
CA LYS A 16 -0.78 7.69 15.84
C LYS A 16 -0.60 6.46 16.75
N ASN A 17 -1.20 5.33 16.35
CA ASN A 17 -1.17 4.11 17.15
C ASN A 17 -1.47 2.90 16.26
N PHE A 18 -1.45 1.72 16.88
CA PHE A 18 -1.69 0.47 16.15
C PHE A 18 -3.12 0.40 15.57
N SER A 19 -4.10 0.86 16.33
CA SER A 19 -5.48 0.79 15.85
C SER A 19 -5.67 1.59 14.56
N GLU A 20 -5.08 2.78 14.48
CA GLU A 20 -5.14 3.59 13.25
C GLU A 20 -4.41 2.89 12.10
N ALA A 21 -3.24 2.34 12.37
CA ALA A 21 -2.47 1.64 11.37
C ALA A 21 -3.24 0.44 10.82
N PHE A 22 -3.79 -0.37 11.71
CA PHE A 22 -4.51 -1.57 11.32
C PHE A 22 -5.82 -1.26 10.60
N GLY A 23 -6.51 -0.21 11.05
CA GLY A 23 -7.72 0.26 10.35
C GLY A 23 -7.42 0.68 8.92
N PHE A 24 -6.31 1.40 8.72
CA PHE A 24 -5.85 1.77 7.39
C PHE A 24 -5.54 0.54 6.55
N MET A 25 -4.81 -0.43 7.11
CA MET A 25 -4.50 -1.67 6.41
C MET A 25 -5.76 -2.41 5.98
N THR A 26 -6.77 -2.43 6.84
CA THR A 26 -8.04 -3.07 6.52
C THR A 26 -8.69 -2.44 5.30
N ARG A 27 -8.68 -1.11 5.23
CA ARG A 27 -9.23 -0.40 4.07
C ARG A 27 -8.43 -0.69 2.81
N VAL A 28 -7.11 -0.72 2.93
CA VAL A 28 -6.24 -1.07 1.79
C VAL A 28 -6.53 -2.49 1.32
N ALA A 29 -6.73 -3.41 2.27
CA ALA A 29 -7.02 -4.81 1.93
C ALA A 29 -8.29 -4.91 1.08
N ILE A 30 -9.33 -4.14 1.42
CA ILE A 30 -10.58 -4.13 0.67
C ILE A 30 -10.37 -3.63 -0.76
N GLU A 31 -9.63 -2.53 -0.91
CA GLU A 31 -9.36 -1.96 -2.23
C GLU A 31 -8.47 -2.87 -3.06
N ALA A 32 -7.47 -3.48 -2.44
CA ALA A 32 -6.59 -4.43 -3.12
C ALA A 32 -7.37 -5.63 -3.64
N GLU A 33 -8.32 -6.12 -2.82
CA GLU A 33 -9.14 -7.26 -3.22
C GLU A 33 -10.07 -6.89 -4.38
N LYS A 34 -10.63 -5.69 -4.38
CA LYS A 34 -11.47 -5.23 -5.50
C LYS A 34 -10.69 -5.21 -6.80
N MET A 35 -9.42 -4.85 -6.74
CA MET A 35 -8.55 -4.79 -7.91
C MET A 35 -7.95 -6.16 -8.25
N ASN A 36 -8.09 -7.13 -7.38
CA ASN A 36 -7.41 -8.41 -7.46
C ASN A 36 -5.89 -8.21 -7.63
N HIS A 37 -5.34 -7.25 -6.87
CA HIS A 37 -3.91 -6.93 -6.92
C HIS A 37 -3.46 -6.63 -5.50
N HIS A 38 -2.61 -7.49 -4.94
CA HIS A 38 -2.34 -7.51 -3.51
C HIS A 38 -0.93 -7.01 -3.20
N PRO A 39 -0.76 -6.19 -2.16
CA PRO A 39 0.54 -5.64 -1.80
C PRO A 39 1.37 -6.62 -0.98
N LEU A 40 2.68 -6.50 -1.06
CA LEU A 40 3.57 -7.01 -0.01
C LEU A 40 3.64 -5.90 1.02
N TRP A 41 3.35 -6.22 2.27
CA TRP A 41 3.35 -5.19 3.31
C TRP A 41 3.79 -5.76 4.65
N THR A 42 4.25 -4.84 5.51
CA THR A 42 4.58 -5.17 6.90
C THR A 42 3.93 -4.14 7.82
N ASN A 43 3.69 -4.56 9.04
CA ASN A 43 3.17 -3.68 10.08
C ASN A 43 3.93 -3.94 11.38
N VAL A 44 4.48 -2.87 11.95
CA VAL A 44 5.09 -2.90 13.26
C VAL A 44 4.47 -1.75 14.05
N TYR A 45 3.59 -2.08 14.99
CA TYR A 45 2.87 -1.11 15.81
C TYR A 45 2.16 -0.05 14.97
N ASN A 46 2.70 1.18 14.89
CA ASN A 46 2.09 2.28 14.16
C ASN A 46 2.68 2.49 12.76
N SER A 47 3.58 1.63 12.33
CA SER A 47 4.25 1.73 11.03
C SER A 47 3.72 0.69 10.07
N VAL A 48 3.47 1.12 8.83
CA VAL A 48 3.05 0.21 7.75
C VAL A 48 3.92 0.50 6.54
N GLU A 49 4.53 -0.54 5.99
CA GLU A 49 5.35 -0.42 4.80
C GLU A 49 4.74 -1.23 3.67
N PHE A 50 4.79 -0.68 2.46
CA PHE A 50 4.25 -1.33 1.26
C PHE A 50 5.32 -1.49 0.21
N TRP A 51 5.32 -2.64 -0.45
CA TRP A 51 6.10 -2.91 -1.66
C TRP A 51 5.13 -3.43 -2.70
N LEU A 52 5.00 -2.72 -3.82
CA LEU A 52 4.04 -3.06 -4.87
C LEU A 52 4.77 -3.49 -6.13
N SER A 53 4.42 -4.65 -6.64
CA SER A 53 4.91 -5.12 -7.94
C SER A 53 3.88 -6.08 -8.52
N THR A 54 3.99 -6.36 -9.81
CA THR A 54 3.06 -7.25 -10.50
C THR A 54 3.76 -8.56 -10.80
N HIS A 55 3.36 -9.61 -10.05
CA HIS A 55 3.98 -10.92 -10.16
C HIS A 55 3.84 -11.50 -11.58
N ASP A 56 2.64 -11.42 -12.16
CA ASP A 56 2.37 -12.00 -13.48
C ASP A 56 3.16 -11.32 -14.60
N ALA A 57 3.67 -10.13 -14.36
CA ALA A 57 4.49 -9.40 -15.35
C ALA A 57 5.98 -9.61 -15.13
N GLY A 58 6.37 -10.55 -14.24
CA GLY A 58 7.77 -10.83 -13.96
C GLY A 58 8.30 -10.03 -12.77
N ASP A 59 7.45 -9.73 -11.80
CA ASP A 59 7.82 -9.02 -10.58
C ASP A 59 8.37 -7.63 -10.86
N ILE A 60 7.67 -6.88 -11.70
CA ILE A 60 8.03 -5.50 -12.05
C ILE A 60 6.84 -4.58 -11.76
N VAL A 61 7.11 -3.28 -11.74
CA VAL A 61 6.06 -2.27 -11.57
C VAL A 61 5.27 -2.13 -12.86
N THR A 62 3.94 -2.18 -12.74
CA THR A 62 3.04 -1.97 -13.88
C THR A 62 1.97 -0.96 -13.50
N GLU A 63 1.06 -0.69 -14.42
CA GLU A 63 -0.07 0.21 -14.20
C GLU A 63 -0.91 -0.21 -13.00
N LYS A 64 -1.00 -1.52 -12.73
CA LYS A 64 -1.75 -2.03 -11.58
C LYS A 64 -1.17 -1.51 -10.26
N ASP A 65 0.15 -1.41 -10.18
CA ASP A 65 0.82 -0.94 -8.98
C ASP A 65 0.60 0.57 -8.79
N HIS A 66 0.65 1.32 -9.87
CA HIS A 66 0.38 2.76 -9.82
C HIS A 66 -1.07 3.03 -9.40
N LYS A 67 -2.02 2.21 -9.88
CA LYS A 67 -3.42 2.36 -9.48
C LYS A 67 -3.62 2.04 -8.01
N LEU A 68 -2.98 0.97 -7.51
CA LEU A 68 -3.09 0.63 -6.11
C LEU A 68 -2.43 1.70 -5.24
N ALA A 69 -1.26 2.21 -5.64
CA ALA A 69 -0.59 3.29 -4.93
C ALA A 69 -1.49 4.53 -4.82
N ALA A 70 -2.19 4.89 -5.90
CA ALA A 70 -3.12 6.02 -5.89
C ALA A 70 -4.29 5.78 -4.95
N LYS A 71 -4.82 4.54 -4.91
CA LYS A 71 -5.88 4.18 -3.97
C LYS A 71 -5.40 4.31 -2.52
N ILE A 72 -4.20 3.82 -2.24
CA ILE A 72 -3.62 3.90 -0.89
C ILE A 72 -3.47 5.36 -0.47
N ASP A 73 -2.95 6.21 -1.37
CA ASP A 73 -2.80 7.64 -1.08
C ASP A 73 -4.14 8.32 -0.83
N GLY A 74 -5.18 7.91 -1.55
CA GLY A 74 -6.53 8.43 -1.33
C GLY A 74 -7.07 8.05 0.05
N LEU A 75 -6.78 6.84 0.49
CA LEU A 75 -7.23 6.35 1.79
C LEU A 75 -6.50 7.03 2.94
N ILE A 76 -5.22 7.37 2.75
CA ILE A 76 -4.47 8.04 3.81
C ILE A 76 -5.02 9.44 4.07
N LYS A 77 -5.49 10.12 3.05
CA LYS A 77 -6.12 11.44 3.23
C LYS A 77 -7.36 11.35 4.09
N VAL A 78 -8.18 10.30 3.87
CA VAL A 78 -9.37 10.07 4.67
C VAL A 78 -8.99 9.73 6.12
N ALA A 79 -7.95 8.91 6.30
CA ALA A 79 -7.52 8.48 7.63
C ALA A 79 -7.01 9.62 8.50
N HIS A 80 -6.52 10.70 7.88
CA HIS A 80 -5.95 11.85 8.59
C HIS A 80 -6.84 13.10 8.54
N SER A 81 -8.02 12.99 7.97
CA SER A 81 -8.93 14.14 7.86
C SER A 81 -9.77 14.35 9.12
#